data_8f54afc896dcbbbdb29c5563ac336bb6
#
_entry.id   8f54afc896dcbbbdb29c5563ac336bb6
#
_cell.length_a   1.000
_cell.length_b   1.000
_cell.length_c   1.000
_cell.angle_alpha   90.00
_cell.angle_beta   90.00
_cell.angle_gamma   90.00
#
_symmetry.space_group_name_H-M   'P 1'
#
loop_
_entity.id
_entity.type
_entity.pdbx_description
1 polymer ?
#
loop_
_entity_poly.entity_id
_entity_poly.type
_entity_poly.pdbx_seq_one_letter_code
_entity_poly.pdbx_strand_id
1 'polypeptide(L)'
;MDEVNVQVGGHVTLLFSIHSKPLLSRNQGSRGAGLCLEDGVIASVKIISGDADRISVTRMNGKEFSQGEMLYSDLLNSFREVFNVKQSVQMDISLELPISQGFGMSAAGLLAASLALGELFDCGEEGQLARLAHRLEREHSGGLGDVLGLWAGGCELRVTPGSPPFPGKAYGFDVGCPALLVWDPDGGKHTSNYIDNLEWQSKITEAGESAVTRLKRYEWNHNIWEILLQEADNFALKSGLLEEKERAKLLNLVLDNSDESMSCHLCMLGTSMIVLPKKLGNEIDFGELSSRLTSLGLGVRETILQ
;
A
#
# COMPACT_ATOMS: atom_id res chain seq x y z
N MET A 1 26.60 17.38 7.38
CA MET A 1 25.15 17.48 7.60
C MET A 1 24.64 16.05 7.62
N ASP A 2 23.84 15.77 8.62
CA ASP A 2 23.42 14.39 8.85
C ASP A 2 22.43 13.94 7.76
N GLU A 3 22.50 12.68 7.41
CA GLU A 3 21.58 12.02 6.51
C GLU A 3 20.39 11.51 7.33
N VAL A 4 19.19 11.78 6.89
CA VAL A 4 17.95 11.32 7.52
C VAL A 4 17.43 10.11 6.75
N ASN A 5 17.10 9.05 7.48
CA ASN A 5 16.56 7.81 6.93
C ASN A 5 15.21 7.51 7.56
N VAL A 6 14.18 7.40 6.74
CA VAL A 6 12.83 7.02 7.16
C VAL A 6 12.37 5.81 6.38
N GLN A 7 11.92 4.79 7.08
CA GLN A 7 11.26 3.62 6.49
C GLN A 7 9.76 3.68 6.74
N VAL A 8 8.98 3.43 5.70
CA VAL A 8 7.53 3.25 5.78
C VAL A 8 7.20 1.93 5.12
N GLY A 9 6.50 1.08 5.83
CA GLY A 9 6.07 -0.22 5.34
C GLY A 9 5.13 -0.13 4.14
N GLY A 10 4.98 -1.23 3.42
CA GLY A 10 4.00 -1.37 2.36
C GLY A 10 2.57 -1.47 2.90
N HIS A 11 1.60 -1.42 2.01
CA HIS A 11 0.20 -1.56 2.35
C HIS A 11 -0.51 -2.51 1.37
N VAL A 12 -1.22 -3.48 1.90
CA VAL A 12 -2.08 -4.38 1.13
C VAL A 12 -3.53 -4.05 1.40
N THR A 13 -4.24 -3.56 0.40
CA THR A 13 -5.69 -3.40 0.48
C THR A 13 -6.38 -4.75 0.23
N LEU A 14 -7.21 -5.20 1.17
CA LEU A 14 -8.01 -6.43 1.06
C LEU A 14 -9.40 -6.18 0.45
N LEU A 15 -9.98 -5.03 0.73
CA LEU A 15 -11.28 -4.60 0.19
C LEU A 15 -11.39 -3.08 0.20
N PHE A 16 -12.13 -2.52 -0.77
CA PHE A 16 -12.26 -1.07 -0.86
C PHE A 16 -13.47 -0.61 -1.67
N SER A 17 -13.85 0.66 -1.48
CA SER A 17 -14.79 1.40 -2.32
C SER A 17 -14.12 2.65 -2.90
N ILE A 18 -14.55 3.10 -4.06
CA ILE A 18 -13.92 4.18 -4.82
C ILE A 18 -14.65 5.49 -4.58
N HIS A 19 -13.93 6.51 -4.06
CA HIS A 19 -14.41 7.87 -3.85
C HIS A 19 -13.48 8.88 -4.54
N SER A 20 -13.44 8.85 -5.87
CA SER A 20 -12.56 9.70 -6.70
C SER A 20 -13.25 10.97 -7.25
N LYS A 21 -14.56 11.11 -7.10
CA LYS A 21 -15.37 12.23 -7.68
C LYS A 21 -15.20 13.59 -7.01
N PRO A 22 -14.88 13.74 -5.69
CA PRO A 22 -14.71 15.06 -5.11
C PRO A 22 -13.67 15.90 -5.88
N LEU A 23 -13.96 17.20 -6.08
CA LEU A 23 -13.07 18.12 -6.82
C LEU A 23 -11.72 18.35 -6.13
N LEU A 24 -11.69 18.32 -4.81
CA LEU A 24 -10.46 18.49 -4.05
C LEU A 24 -9.83 17.12 -3.77
N SER A 25 -8.58 16.91 -4.17
CA SER A 25 -7.82 15.68 -3.95
C SER A 25 -7.83 15.23 -2.49
N ARG A 26 -7.78 16.15 -1.54
CA ARG A 26 -7.87 15.84 -0.11
C ARG A 26 -9.16 15.13 0.33
N ASN A 27 -10.24 15.24 -0.45
CA ASN A 27 -11.53 14.60 -0.19
C ASN A 27 -11.72 13.31 -1.01
N GLN A 28 -10.80 13.05 -1.96
CA GLN A 28 -10.78 11.80 -2.70
C GLN A 28 -10.12 10.72 -1.83
N GLY A 29 -10.54 9.48 -2.00
CA GLY A 29 -10.00 8.38 -1.22
C GLY A 29 -10.77 7.09 -1.41
N SER A 30 -10.60 6.18 -0.46
CA SER A 30 -11.36 4.94 -0.38
C SER A 30 -11.84 4.69 1.05
N ARG A 31 -12.99 4.02 1.18
CA ARG A 31 -13.33 3.26 2.38
C ARG A 31 -12.86 1.83 2.13
N GLY A 32 -12.51 1.10 3.17
CA GLY A 32 -11.98 -0.24 2.98
C GLY A 32 -11.25 -0.76 4.20
N ALA A 33 -10.56 -1.88 4.02
CA ALA A 33 -9.68 -2.44 5.02
C ALA A 33 -8.42 -3.03 4.35
N GLY A 34 -7.33 -3.00 5.08
CA GLY A 34 -6.03 -3.46 4.60
C GLY A 34 -5.06 -3.77 5.73
N LEU A 35 -3.86 -4.09 5.34
CA LEU A 35 -2.79 -4.54 6.22
C LEU A 35 -1.51 -3.76 5.91
N CYS A 36 -0.89 -3.20 6.94
CA CYS A 36 0.42 -2.58 6.84
C CYS A 36 1.52 -3.63 7.04
N LEU A 37 2.56 -3.52 6.22
CA LEU A 37 3.69 -4.45 6.18
C LEU A 37 4.91 -3.82 6.85
N GLU A 38 5.86 -4.63 7.31
CA GLU A 38 7.19 -4.13 7.72
C GLU A 38 8.05 -3.77 6.51
N ASP A 39 8.12 -4.65 5.49
CA ASP A 39 8.83 -4.34 4.25
C ASP A 39 8.09 -3.23 3.47
N GLY A 40 8.82 -2.28 2.91
CA GLY A 40 8.21 -1.17 2.19
C GLY A 40 9.18 -0.30 1.42
N VAL A 41 9.34 0.94 1.83
CA VAL A 41 10.21 1.92 1.19
C VAL A 41 11.08 2.62 2.23
N ILE A 42 12.37 2.70 1.94
CA ILE A 42 13.33 3.50 2.70
C ILE A 42 13.65 4.75 1.89
N ALA A 43 13.46 5.92 2.48
CA ALA A 43 13.86 7.21 1.94
C ALA A 43 15.06 7.75 2.73
N SER A 44 16.18 7.98 2.06
CA SER A 44 17.39 8.59 2.61
C SER A 44 17.54 9.99 2.01
N VAL A 45 17.58 11.03 2.83
CA VAL A 45 17.69 12.41 2.36
C VAL A 45 18.79 13.17 3.08
N LYS A 46 19.52 14.01 2.33
CA LYS A 46 20.53 14.92 2.90
C LYS A 46 20.66 16.20 2.08
N ILE A 47 21.06 17.29 2.73
CA ILE A 47 21.39 18.54 2.05
C ILE A 47 22.73 18.38 1.33
N ILE A 48 22.79 18.82 0.08
CA ILE A 48 24.02 18.82 -0.72
C ILE A 48 24.42 20.24 -1.14
N SER A 49 25.72 20.42 -1.41
CA SER A 49 26.23 21.64 -2.02
C SER A 49 25.95 21.65 -3.52
N GLY A 50 25.56 22.82 -4.05
CA GLY A 50 25.27 23.02 -5.47
C GLY A 50 23.83 23.47 -5.71
N ASP A 51 23.48 23.67 -6.98
CA ASP A 51 22.19 24.26 -7.36
C ASP A 51 21.21 23.22 -7.94
N ALA A 52 21.58 21.94 -7.93
CA ALA A 52 20.75 20.88 -8.50
C ALA A 52 20.54 19.74 -7.48
N ASP A 53 19.31 19.26 -7.43
CA ASP A 53 18.94 18.08 -6.66
C ASP A 53 19.46 16.80 -7.34
N ARG A 54 19.57 15.75 -6.52
CA ARG A 54 19.85 14.40 -6.98
C ARG A 54 18.80 13.48 -6.42
N ILE A 55 18.04 12.84 -7.29
CA ILE A 55 17.00 11.89 -6.88
C ILE A 55 17.32 10.57 -7.56
N SER A 56 17.34 9.50 -6.79
CA SER A 56 17.49 8.14 -7.30
C SER A 56 16.41 7.23 -6.72
N VAL A 57 15.93 6.29 -7.51
CA VAL A 57 15.01 5.24 -7.08
C VAL A 57 15.60 3.89 -7.43
N THR A 58 15.74 3.02 -6.43
CA THR A 58 16.28 1.68 -6.59
C THR A 58 15.22 0.64 -6.29
N ARG A 59 15.04 -0.31 -7.20
CA ARG A 59 14.13 -1.46 -7.01
C ARG A 59 14.74 -2.51 -6.07
N MET A 60 13.90 -3.41 -5.53
CA MET A 60 14.31 -4.53 -4.68
C MET A 60 15.44 -5.41 -5.25
N ASN A 61 15.63 -5.43 -6.56
CA ASN A 61 16.70 -6.16 -7.23
C ASN A 61 17.99 -5.34 -7.46
N GLY A 62 18.09 -4.17 -6.84
CA GLY A 62 19.23 -3.26 -6.96
C GLY A 62 19.29 -2.46 -8.27
N LYS A 63 18.31 -2.59 -9.18
CA LYS A 63 18.28 -1.83 -10.43
C LYS A 63 17.64 -0.47 -10.25
N GLU A 64 18.22 0.53 -10.89
CA GLU A 64 17.63 1.88 -10.94
C GLU A 64 16.26 1.88 -11.64
N PHE A 65 15.41 2.78 -11.18
CA PHE A 65 14.06 3.00 -11.71
C PHE A 65 13.84 4.48 -12.02
N SER A 66 14.45 4.96 -13.10
CA SER A 66 14.41 6.36 -13.48
C SER A 66 12.99 6.92 -13.70
N GLN A 67 12.03 6.08 -14.13
CA GLN A 67 10.63 6.50 -14.25
C GLN A 67 9.98 6.87 -12.91
N GLY A 68 10.50 6.35 -11.80
CA GLY A 68 10.03 6.67 -10.46
C GLY A 68 10.50 8.03 -9.93
N GLU A 69 11.58 8.60 -10.50
CA GLU A 69 12.20 9.83 -10.02
C GLU A 69 11.27 11.04 -10.12
N MET A 70 10.41 11.09 -11.16
CA MET A 70 9.47 12.17 -11.36
C MET A 70 8.50 12.34 -10.19
N LEU A 71 8.02 11.25 -9.61
CA LEU A 71 7.14 11.27 -8.45
C LEU A 71 7.76 12.02 -7.25
N TYR A 72 9.03 11.74 -6.99
CA TYR A 72 9.77 12.35 -5.87
C TYR A 72 10.26 13.76 -6.18
N SER A 73 10.52 14.07 -7.45
CA SER A 73 10.79 15.44 -7.90
C SER A 73 9.57 16.34 -7.67
N ASP A 74 8.38 15.87 -8.01
CA ASP A 74 7.13 16.61 -7.78
C ASP A 74 6.81 16.75 -6.29
N LEU A 75 7.11 15.71 -5.48
CA LEU A 75 7.04 15.78 -4.04
C LEU A 75 7.96 16.87 -3.48
N LEU A 76 9.23 16.88 -3.88
CA LEU A 76 10.21 17.86 -3.40
C LEU A 76 9.81 19.30 -3.79
N ASN A 77 9.33 19.49 -5.02
CA ASN A 77 8.83 20.78 -5.47
C ASN A 77 7.64 21.25 -4.63
N SER A 78 6.68 20.39 -4.41
CA SER A 78 5.50 20.66 -3.58
C SER A 78 5.86 20.92 -2.12
N PHE A 79 6.84 20.18 -1.58
CA PHE A 79 7.36 20.38 -0.23
C PHE A 79 7.99 21.79 -0.10
N ARG A 80 8.81 22.19 -1.08
CA ARG A 80 9.42 23.52 -1.12
C ARG A 80 8.40 24.65 -1.18
N GLU A 81 7.34 24.48 -1.96
CA GLU A 81 6.26 25.47 -2.03
C GLU A 81 5.55 25.64 -0.68
N VAL A 82 5.30 24.54 0.03
CA VAL A 82 4.58 24.56 1.30
C VAL A 82 5.44 25.09 2.45
N PHE A 83 6.71 24.66 2.52
CA PHE A 83 7.59 24.93 3.69
C PHE A 83 8.68 25.97 3.39
N ASN A 84 8.71 26.55 2.19
CA ASN A 84 9.67 27.58 1.74
C ASN A 84 11.16 27.15 1.90
N VAL A 85 11.46 25.89 1.62
CA VAL A 85 12.82 25.33 1.64
C VAL A 85 13.49 25.58 0.30
N LYS A 86 14.80 25.94 0.30
CA LYS A 86 15.55 26.32 -0.91
C LYS A 86 16.81 25.48 -1.15
N GLN A 87 17.25 24.74 -0.14
CA GLN A 87 18.49 23.95 -0.24
C GLN A 87 18.33 22.81 -1.23
N SER A 88 19.41 22.50 -1.95
CA SER A 88 19.49 21.30 -2.79
C SER A 88 19.66 20.07 -1.93
N VAL A 89 19.00 19.00 -2.33
CA VAL A 89 19.00 17.72 -1.61
C VAL A 89 19.45 16.57 -2.51
N GLN A 90 20.06 15.58 -1.89
CA GLN A 90 20.12 14.23 -2.43
C GLN A 90 19.04 13.40 -1.73
N MET A 91 18.24 12.68 -2.54
CA MET A 91 17.15 11.81 -2.08
C MET A 91 17.32 10.45 -2.76
N ASP A 92 17.60 9.44 -1.97
CA ASP A 92 17.77 8.06 -2.43
C ASP A 92 16.61 7.22 -1.87
N ILE A 93 15.81 6.65 -2.78
CA ILE A 93 14.61 5.86 -2.47
C ILE A 93 14.90 4.39 -2.78
N SER A 94 14.76 3.53 -1.79
CA SER A 94 14.94 2.09 -1.93
C SER A 94 13.62 1.35 -1.73
N LEU A 95 13.22 0.58 -2.75
CA LEU A 95 12.00 -0.21 -2.72
C LEU A 95 12.31 -1.64 -2.29
N GLU A 96 11.71 -2.11 -1.21
CA GLU A 96 11.89 -3.48 -0.70
C GLU A 96 10.92 -4.48 -1.33
N LEU A 97 9.84 -3.99 -1.97
CA LEU A 97 8.83 -4.80 -2.64
C LEU A 97 8.66 -4.35 -4.11
N PRO A 98 8.09 -5.22 -4.98
CA PRO A 98 7.86 -4.87 -6.38
C PRO A 98 6.76 -3.83 -6.52
N ILE A 99 6.93 -2.95 -7.51
CA ILE A 99 5.92 -1.97 -7.92
C ILE A 99 4.78 -2.63 -8.72
N SER A 100 3.63 -1.98 -8.77
CA SER A 100 2.44 -2.39 -9.55
C SER A 100 1.88 -3.78 -9.19
N GLN A 101 2.17 -4.25 -7.97
CA GLN A 101 1.66 -5.52 -7.44
C GLN A 101 0.66 -5.35 -6.29
N GLY A 102 0.19 -4.12 -6.02
CA GLY A 102 -0.80 -3.87 -4.96
C GLY A 102 -0.20 -3.86 -3.54
N PHE A 103 1.09 -3.57 -3.41
CA PHE A 103 1.81 -3.48 -2.13
C PHE A 103 2.00 -2.03 -1.63
N GLY A 104 1.33 -1.05 -2.23
CA GLY A 104 1.30 0.33 -1.76
C GLY A 104 2.63 1.09 -1.87
N MET A 105 3.56 0.67 -2.75
CA MET A 105 4.91 1.24 -2.82
C MET A 105 4.94 2.74 -3.13
N SER A 106 4.01 3.24 -3.93
CA SER A 106 3.91 4.67 -4.24
C SER A 106 3.56 5.48 -2.98
N ALA A 107 2.52 5.06 -2.25
CA ALA A 107 2.08 5.70 -1.02
C ALA A 107 3.15 5.65 0.07
N ALA A 108 3.76 4.46 0.28
CA ALA A 108 4.83 4.28 1.25
C ALA A 108 6.03 5.17 0.94
N GLY A 109 6.44 5.24 -0.33
CA GLY A 109 7.56 6.08 -0.76
C GLY A 109 7.29 7.56 -0.60
N LEU A 110 6.11 8.03 -1.00
CA LEU A 110 5.71 9.43 -0.82
C LEU A 110 5.65 9.81 0.66
N LEU A 111 5.13 8.92 1.51
CA LEU A 111 5.06 9.17 2.95
C LEU A 111 6.46 9.15 3.59
N ALA A 112 7.30 8.15 3.28
CA ALA A 112 8.66 8.07 3.77
C ALA A 112 9.50 9.29 3.39
N ALA A 113 9.45 9.69 2.10
CA ALA A 113 10.18 10.85 1.63
C ALA A 113 9.65 12.18 2.23
N SER A 114 8.33 12.32 2.41
CA SER A 114 7.75 13.49 3.07
C SER A 114 8.22 13.61 4.51
N LEU A 115 8.19 12.51 5.28
CA LEU A 115 8.63 12.47 6.67
C LEU A 115 10.13 12.74 6.78
N ALA A 116 10.94 12.12 5.91
CA ALA A 116 12.39 12.34 5.89
C ALA A 116 12.77 13.81 5.58
N LEU A 117 12.06 14.45 4.64
CA LEU A 117 12.24 15.88 4.36
C LEU A 117 11.79 16.74 5.55
N GLY A 118 10.67 16.40 6.19
CA GLY A 118 10.19 17.09 7.39
C GLY A 118 11.20 17.08 8.52
N GLU A 119 11.81 15.92 8.78
CA GLU A 119 12.85 15.74 9.79
C GLU A 119 14.14 16.49 9.40
N LEU A 120 14.60 16.35 8.13
CA LEU A 120 15.82 17.02 7.64
C LEU A 120 15.78 18.54 7.79
N PHE A 121 14.61 19.14 7.57
CA PHE A 121 14.42 20.59 7.61
C PHE A 121 13.75 21.10 8.89
N ASP A 122 13.49 20.22 9.85
CA ASP A 122 12.78 20.53 11.10
C ASP A 122 11.49 21.34 10.83
N CYS A 123 10.66 20.84 9.88
CA CYS A 123 9.45 21.54 9.48
C CYS A 123 8.31 20.58 9.11
N GLY A 124 7.08 21.05 9.34
CA GLY A 124 5.87 20.29 9.06
C GLY A 124 5.51 19.32 10.21
N GLU A 125 4.24 19.28 10.53
CA GLU A 125 3.70 18.24 11.40
C GLU A 125 3.42 16.97 10.56
N GLU A 126 3.48 15.79 11.16
CA GLU A 126 3.23 14.51 10.49
C GLU A 126 1.94 14.52 9.64
N GLY A 127 0.85 15.10 10.18
CA GLY A 127 -0.40 15.23 9.46
C GLY A 127 -0.35 16.15 8.23
N GLN A 128 0.55 17.14 8.20
CA GLN A 128 0.79 17.98 7.02
C GLN A 128 1.59 17.22 5.96
N LEU A 129 2.60 16.46 6.38
CA LEU A 129 3.46 15.63 5.54
C LEU A 129 2.66 14.47 4.91
N ALA A 130 1.83 13.79 5.71
CA ALA A 130 0.93 12.75 5.20
C ALA A 130 -0.12 13.30 4.22
N ARG A 131 -0.62 14.51 4.44
CA ARG A 131 -1.53 15.18 3.48
C ARG A 131 -0.83 15.53 2.18
N LEU A 132 0.44 15.92 2.24
CA LEU A 132 1.26 16.18 1.05
C LEU A 132 1.44 14.87 0.25
N ALA A 133 1.83 13.78 0.91
CA ALA A 133 1.96 12.47 0.29
C ALA A 133 0.63 12.02 -0.37
N HIS A 134 -0.50 12.13 0.32
CA HIS A 134 -1.81 11.79 -0.24
C HIS A 134 -2.17 12.63 -1.46
N ARG A 135 -1.89 13.95 -1.44
CA ARG A 135 -2.15 14.84 -2.58
C ARG A 135 -1.38 14.37 -3.80
N LEU A 136 -0.08 14.14 -3.67
CA LEU A 136 0.77 13.71 -4.78
C LEU A 136 0.36 12.33 -5.31
N GLU A 137 0.01 11.39 -4.44
CA GLU A 137 -0.50 10.08 -4.86
C GLU A 137 -1.74 10.22 -5.73
N ARG A 138 -2.65 11.14 -5.39
CA ARG A 138 -3.85 11.41 -6.19
C ARG A 138 -3.54 12.12 -7.51
N GLU A 139 -2.63 13.09 -7.52
CA GLU A 139 -2.19 13.82 -8.71
C GLU A 139 -1.52 12.89 -9.74
N HIS A 140 -0.79 11.89 -9.28
CA HIS A 140 -0.16 10.86 -10.12
C HIS A 140 -1.07 9.65 -10.43
N SER A 141 -2.38 9.74 -10.16
CA SER A 141 -3.34 8.65 -10.40
C SER A 141 -2.96 7.33 -9.72
N GLY A 142 -2.29 7.41 -8.58
CA GLY A 142 -1.89 6.29 -7.74
C GLY A 142 -3.05 5.70 -6.93
N GLY A 143 -2.77 5.21 -5.73
CA GLY A 143 -3.74 4.66 -4.81
C GLY A 143 -4.80 5.66 -4.34
N LEU A 144 -5.87 5.17 -3.75
CA LEU A 144 -6.95 5.99 -3.19
C LEU A 144 -6.91 6.06 -1.67
N GLY A 145 -6.39 5.03 -1.03
CA GLY A 145 -6.51 4.88 0.41
C GLY A 145 -5.24 4.44 1.12
N ASP A 146 -4.17 4.16 0.38
CA ASP A 146 -2.97 3.56 0.94
C ASP A 146 -2.27 4.50 1.94
N VAL A 147 -2.16 5.80 1.64
CA VAL A 147 -1.61 6.78 2.60
C VAL A 147 -2.46 6.86 3.87
N LEU A 148 -3.80 6.79 3.77
CA LEU A 148 -4.68 6.79 4.94
C LEU A 148 -4.58 5.46 5.72
N GLY A 149 -4.39 4.33 5.02
CA GLY A 149 -4.14 3.03 5.63
C GLY A 149 -2.83 3.02 6.41
N LEU A 150 -1.74 3.46 5.78
CA LEU A 150 -0.43 3.61 6.43
C LEU A 150 -0.44 4.55 7.62
N TRP A 151 -1.23 5.63 7.53
CA TRP A 151 -1.43 6.56 8.65
C TRP A 151 -2.12 5.90 9.86
N ALA A 152 -3.06 4.99 9.60
CA ALA A 152 -3.76 4.26 10.67
C ALA A 152 -2.91 3.15 11.28
N GLY A 153 -2.02 2.53 10.49
CA GLY A 153 -1.12 1.46 10.90
C GLY A 153 -1.79 0.09 11.08
N GLY A 154 -0.99 -0.94 11.13
CA GLY A 154 -1.41 -2.31 11.45
C GLY A 154 -2.49 -2.90 10.52
N CYS A 155 -3.45 -3.60 11.10
CA CYS A 155 -4.69 -4.01 10.43
C CYS A 155 -5.68 -2.84 10.47
N GLU A 156 -5.97 -2.22 9.33
CA GLU A 156 -6.67 -0.94 9.26
C GLU A 156 -8.08 -1.04 8.67
N LEU A 157 -8.98 -0.15 9.14
CA LEU A 157 -10.33 0.06 8.62
C LEU A 157 -10.53 1.55 8.30
N ARG A 158 -10.61 1.89 7.03
CA ARG A 158 -10.91 3.23 6.52
C ARG A 158 -12.42 3.47 6.48
N VAL A 159 -12.93 4.31 7.35
CA VAL A 159 -14.37 4.56 7.50
C VAL A 159 -14.84 5.84 6.82
N THR A 160 -13.95 6.80 6.57
CA THR A 160 -14.22 8.02 5.82
C THR A 160 -13.11 8.21 4.79
N PRO A 161 -13.42 8.37 3.49
CA PRO A 161 -12.41 8.62 2.47
C PRO A 161 -11.79 10.01 2.63
N GLY A 162 -10.57 10.15 2.17
CA GLY A 162 -9.85 11.42 2.15
C GLY A 162 -8.46 11.34 2.75
N SER A 163 -7.76 12.47 2.74
CA SER A 163 -6.41 12.55 3.29
C SER A 163 -6.37 12.44 4.81
N PRO A 164 -5.31 11.86 5.41
CA PRO A 164 -5.05 11.97 6.84
C PRO A 164 -4.59 13.40 7.20
N PRO A 165 -4.70 13.83 8.46
CA PRO A 165 -5.54 13.23 9.51
C PRO A 165 -7.02 13.57 9.32
N PHE A 166 -7.35 14.46 8.38
CA PHE A 166 -8.70 14.92 8.06
C PHE A 166 -8.77 15.40 6.60
N PRO A 167 -9.86 15.10 5.85
CA PRO A 167 -11.12 14.48 6.29
C PRO A 167 -11.10 12.94 6.43
N GLY A 168 -10.03 12.27 5.96
CA GLY A 168 -9.91 10.83 6.08
C GLY A 168 -9.98 10.36 7.53
N LYS A 169 -10.66 9.23 7.75
CA LYS A 169 -10.73 8.60 9.08
C LYS A 169 -10.57 7.09 8.94
N ALA A 170 -9.58 6.58 9.65
CA ALA A 170 -9.30 5.15 9.74
C ALA A 170 -8.96 4.76 11.19
N TYR A 171 -9.10 3.48 11.47
CA TYR A 171 -8.71 2.84 12.73
C TYR A 171 -7.73 1.72 12.39
N GLY A 172 -6.73 1.49 13.21
CA GLY A 172 -5.77 0.41 13.09
C GLY A 172 -5.52 -0.26 14.42
N PHE A 173 -4.99 -1.48 14.37
CA PHE A 173 -4.42 -2.17 15.52
C PHE A 173 -3.26 -3.05 15.04
N ASP A 174 -2.23 -3.19 15.89
CA ASP A 174 -1.04 -3.97 15.58
C ASP A 174 -1.38 -5.46 15.56
N VAL A 175 -0.87 -6.18 14.57
CA VAL A 175 -1.13 -7.62 14.38
C VAL A 175 0.09 -8.46 14.74
N GLY A 176 1.27 -8.05 14.32
CA GLY A 176 2.55 -8.73 14.64
C GLY A 176 2.63 -10.18 14.16
N CYS A 177 1.98 -10.53 13.05
CA CYS A 177 2.02 -11.90 12.55
C CYS A 177 2.77 -12.03 11.21
N PRO A 178 3.37 -13.20 10.91
CA PRO A 178 4.01 -13.44 9.62
C PRO A 178 3.00 -13.48 8.48
N ALA A 179 3.43 -13.04 7.31
CA ALA A 179 2.67 -13.07 6.07
C ALA A 179 3.58 -13.45 4.90
N LEU A 180 3.02 -14.07 3.86
CA LEU A 180 3.74 -14.36 2.63
C LEU A 180 3.09 -13.58 1.48
N LEU A 181 3.87 -12.70 0.86
CA LEU A 181 3.49 -12.02 -0.36
C LEU A 181 3.88 -12.89 -1.56
N VAL A 182 2.94 -13.06 -2.50
CA VAL A 182 3.14 -13.85 -3.72
C VAL A 182 2.67 -13.02 -4.92
N TRP A 183 3.46 -12.96 -5.99
CA TRP A 183 3.09 -12.20 -7.18
C TRP A 183 3.56 -12.89 -8.46
N ASP A 184 2.89 -12.60 -9.55
CA ASP A 184 3.35 -12.94 -10.90
C ASP A 184 4.38 -11.88 -11.34
N PRO A 185 5.67 -12.23 -11.54
CA PRO A 185 6.70 -11.28 -11.96
C PRO A 185 6.42 -10.62 -13.31
N ASP A 186 5.73 -11.32 -14.20
CA ASP A 186 5.34 -10.84 -15.52
C ASP A 186 3.97 -10.12 -15.48
N GLY A 187 3.26 -10.21 -14.36
CA GLY A 187 2.01 -9.52 -14.08
C GLY A 187 2.27 -8.10 -13.60
N GLY A 188 1.29 -7.26 -13.82
CA GLY A 188 1.30 -5.89 -13.30
C GLY A 188 0.23 -5.09 -14.01
N LYS A 189 -0.69 -4.52 -13.25
CA LYS A 189 -1.74 -3.66 -13.80
C LYS A 189 -1.73 -2.33 -13.08
N HIS A 190 -1.87 -1.24 -13.85
CA HIS A 190 -2.03 0.07 -13.27
C HIS A 190 -3.40 0.18 -12.57
N THR A 191 -3.40 0.71 -11.37
CA THR A 191 -4.60 0.99 -10.55
C THR A 191 -5.64 1.82 -11.32
N SER A 192 -5.20 2.75 -12.17
CA SER A 192 -6.06 3.59 -13.02
C SER A 192 -6.99 2.79 -13.94
N ASN A 193 -6.59 1.59 -14.38
CA ASN A 193 -7.43 0.74 -15.24
C ASN A 193 -8.78 0.36 -14.59
N TYR A 194 -8.84 0.36 -13.27
CA TYR A 194 -10.03 0.03 -12.49
C TYR A 194 -10.70 1.28 -11.92
N ILE A 195 -9.91 2.22 -11.41
CA ILE A 195 -10.41 3.43 -10.75
C ILE A 195 -11.07 4.37 -11.76
N ASP A 196 -10.58 4.41 -13.00
CA ASP A 196 -11.08 5.31 -14.04
C ASP A 196 -12.13 4.65 -14.96
N ASN A 197 -12.40 3.35 -14.81
CA ASN A 197 -13.41 2.62 -15.57
C ASN A 197 -14.73 2.57 -14.79
N LEU A 198 -15.80 3.12 -15.37
CA LEU A 198 -17.10 3.26 -14.73
C LEU A 198 -17.77 1.93 -14.33
N GLU A 199 -17.58 0.88 -15.12
CA GLU A 199 -18.14 -0.44 -14.79
C GLU A 199 -17.43 -1.04 -13.57
N TRP A 200 -16.11 -1.01 -13.57
CA TRP A 200 -15.30 -1.44 -12.44
C TRP A 200 -15.57 -0.60 -11.19
N GLN A 201 -15.65 0.73 -11.33
CA GLN A 201 -15.99 1.64 -10.21
C GLN A 201 -17.29 1.22 -9.52
N SER A 202 -18.34 0.90 -10.29
CA SER A 202 -19.63 0.53 -9.73
C SER A 202 -19.55 -0.77 -8.94
N LYS A 203 -19.02 -1.85 -9.55
CA LYS A 203 -18.91 -3.18 -8.93
C LYS A 203 -18.04 -3.13 -7.67
N ILE A 204 -16.87 -2.52 -7.77
CA ILE A 204 -15.92 -2.39 -6.65
C ILE A 204 -16.54 -1.56 -5.52
N THR A 205 -17.17 -0.43 -5.85
CA THR A 205 -17.76 0.44 -4.83
C THR A 205 -18.91 -0.24 -4.11
N GLU A 206 -19.82 -0.92 -4.81
CA GLU A 206 -20.94 -1.62 -4.19
C GLU A 206 -20.46 -2.75 -3.27
N ALA A 207 -19.51 -3.57 -3.73
CA ALA A 207 -18.92 -4.63 -2.94
C ALA A 207 -18.19 -4.08 -1.71
N GLY A 208 -17.37 -3.03 -1.87
CA GLY A 208 -16.61 -2.40 -0.80
C GLY A 208 -17.48 -1.72 0.25
N GLU A 209 -18.49 -0.94 -0.16
CA GLU A 209 -19.44 -0.30 0.76
C GLU A 209 -20.21 -1.33 1.59
N SER A 210 -20.61 -2.43 0.95
CA SER A 210 -21.29 -3.53 1.63
C SER A 210 -20.37 -4.18 2.69
N ALA A 211 -19.10 -4.46 2.35
CA ALA A 211 -18.13 -5.04 3.26
C ALA A 211 -17.80 -4.10 4.43
N VAL A 212 -17.48 -2.83 4.17
CA VAL A 212 -17.21 -1.84 5.23
C VAL A 212 -18.42 -1.66 6.15
N THR A 213 -19.64 -1.67 5.61
CA THR A 213 -20.85 -1.56 6.42
C THR A 213 -21.02 -2.75 7.37
N ARG A 214 -20.64 -3.97 6.96
CA ARG A 214 -20.63 -5.14 7.84
C ARG A 214 -19.54 -5.06 8.89
N LEU A 215 -18.29 -4.76 8.49
CA LEU A 215 -17.14 -4.65 9.40
C LEU A 215 -17.37 -3.62 10.49
N LYS A 216 -17.98 -2.48 10.18
CA LYS A 216 -18.33 -1.42 11.17
C LYS A 216 -19.29 -1.85 12.28
N ARG A 217 -19.91 -3.02 12.20
CA ARG A 217 -20.79 -3.54 13.25
C ARG A 217 -20.00 -4.19 14.39
N TYR A 218 -18.72 -4.43 14.20
CA TYR A 218 -17.84 -5.07 15.15
C TYR A 218 -16.86 -4.05 15.73
N GLU A 219 -16.32 -4.35 16.88
CA GLU A 219 -15.20 -3.64 17.44
C GLU A 219 -13.93 -3.95 16.63
N TRP A 220 -13.14 -2.92 16.30
CA TRP A 220 -11.95 -3.07 15.46
C TRP A 220 -10.74 -3.43 16.31
N ASN A 221 -10.55 -4.72 16.54
CA ASN A 221 -9.48 -5.34 17.32
C ASN A 221 -9.18 -6.75 16.79
N HIS A 222 -8.29 -7.49 17.43
CA HIS A 222 -7.87 -8.82 17.02
C HIS A 222 -9.02 -9.82 16.77
N ASN A 223 -10.17 -9.67 17.41
CA ASN A 223 -11.31 -10.57 17.23
C ASN A 223 -12.00 -10.43 15.86
N ILE A 224 -11.72 -9.35 15.12
CA ILE A 224 -12.28 -9.14 13.77
C ILE A 224 -11.59 -9.99 12.70
N TRP A 225 -10.41 -10.55 12.99
CA TRP A 225 -9.52 -11.15 12.00
C TRP A 225 -10.22 -12.14 11.06
N GLU A 226 -10.83 -13.19 11.56
CA GLU A 226 -11.50 -14.20 10.73
C GLU A 226 -12.65 -13.61 9.91
N ILE A 227 -13.37 -12.62 10.46
CA ILE A 227 -14.45 -11.91 9.77
C ILE A 227 -13.87 -11.02 8.65
N LEU A 228 -12.75 -10.34 8.89
CA LEU A 228 -12.06 -9.53 7.88
C LEU A 228 -11.62 -10.39 6.70
N LEU A 229 -10.98 -11.53 6.95
CA LEU A 229 -10.55 -12.46 5.92
C LEU A 229 -11.74 -12.97 5.08
N GLN A 230 -12.84 -13.33 5.74
CA GLN A 230 -14.07 -13.72 5.03
C GLN A 230 -14.67 -12.58 4.20
N GLU A 231 -14.64 -11.33 4.69
CA GLU A 231 -15.11 -10.18 3.93
C GLU A 231 -14.19 -9.83 2.75
N ALA A 232 -12.87 -10.10 2.86
CA ALA A 232 -11.92 -9.98 1.76
C ALA A 232 -12.27 -10.94 0.61
N ASP A 233 -12.56 -12.21 0.92
CA ASP A 233 -12.98 -13.20 -0.07
C ASP A 233 -14.32 -12.83 -0.71
N ASN A 234 -15.29 -12.44 0.10
CA ASN A 234 -16.60 -11.97 -0.39
C ASN A 234 -16.46 -10.74 -1.32
N PHE A 235 -15.56 -9.84 -0.99
CA PHE A 235 -15.28 -8.67 -1.81
C PHE A 235 -14.62 -9.07 -3.14
N ALA A 236 -13.61 -9.93 -3.12
CA ALA A 236 -12.92 -10.39 -4.31
C ALA A 236 -13.87 -11.05 -5.33
N LEU A 237 -14.84 -11.83 -4.83
CA LEU A 237 -15.91 -12.43 -5.65
C LEU A 237 -16.90 -11.40 -6.18
N LYS A 238 -17.46 -10.55 -5.31
CA LYS A 238 -18.55 -9.62 -5.67
C LYS A 238 -18.09 -8.44 -6.53
N SER A 239 -16.84 -8.02 -6.39
CA SER A 239 -16.24 -6.98 -7.24
C SER A 239 -15.96 -7.44 -8.66
N GLY A 240 -15.98 -8.76 -8.93
CA GLY A 240 -15.62 -9.34 -10.22
C GLY A 240 -14.10 -9.44 -10.45
N LEU A 241 -13.26 -9.04 -9.51
CA LEU A 241 -11.81 -9.07 -9.68
C LEU A 241 -11.25 -10.49 -9.89
N LEU A 242 -11.92 -11.53 -9.38
CA LEU A 242 -11.59 -12.93 -9.63
C LEU A 242 -12.09 -13.47 -10.98
N GLU A 243 -12.88 -12.71 -11.75
CA GLU A 243 -13.24 -13.07 -13.13
C GLU A 243 -12.04 -12.89 -14.09
N GLU A 244 -11.01 -12.12 -13.68
CA GLU A 244 -9.79 -11.98 -14.47
C GLU A 244 -8.93 -13.24 -14.36
N LYS A 245 -8.61 -13.83 -15.52
CA LYS A 245 -7.97 -15.14 -15.64
C LYS A 245 -6.62 -15.23 -14.90
N GLU A 246 -5.83 -14.18 -14.96
CA GLU A 246 -4.50 -14.14 -14.34
C GLU A 246 -4.62 -14.21 -12.81
N ARG A 247 -5.56 -13.46 -12.21
CA ARG A 247 -5.82 -13.49 -10.76
C ARG A 247 -6.40 -14.80 -10.31
N ALA A 248 -7.40 -15.33 -11.04
CA ALA A 248 -7.99 -16.63 -10.73
C ALA A 248 -6.95 -17.76 -10.82
N LYS A 249 -6.09 -17.73 -11.84
CA LYS A 249 -4.99 -18.70 -11.99
C LYS A 249 -4.01 -18.61 -10.83
N LEU A 250 -3.58 -17.40 -10.44
CA LEU A 250 -2.66 -17.20 -9.32
C LEU A 250 -3.30 -17.68 -8.00
N LEU A 251 -4.56 -17.32 -7.76
CA LEU A 251 -5.27 -17.75 -6.55
C LEU A 251 -5.33 -19.27 -6.45
N ASN A 252 -5.76 -19.96 -7.51
CA ASN A 252 -5.83 -21.42 -7.52
C ASN A 252 -4.46 -22.05 -7.29
N LEU A 253 -3.41 -21.52 -7.95
CA LEU A 253 -2.06 -22.02 -7.80
C LEU A 253 -1.55 -21.88 -6.34
N VAL A 254 -1.83 -20.76 -5.69
CA VAL A 254 -1.44 -20.54 -4.28
C VAL A 254 -2.26 -21.45 -3.37
N LEU A 255 -3.58 -21.55 -3.57
CA LEU A 255 -4.47 -22.40 -2.76
C LEU A 255 -4.10 -23.89 -2.86
N ASP A 256 -3.79 -24.38 -4.07
CA ASP A 256 -3.41 -25.80 -4.30
C ASP A 256 -2.10 -26.19 -3.59
N ASN A 257 -1.28 -25.19 -3.21
CA ASN A 257 0.00 -25.39 -2.53
C ASN A 257 -0.03 -25.00 -1.05
N SER A 258 -1.10 -24.35 -0.57
CA SER A 258 -1.26 -23.90 0.81
C SER A 258 -1.88 -25.00 1.68
N ASP A 259 -1.57 -24.99 2.95
CA ASP A 259 -2.22 -25.89 3.93
C ASP A 259 -3.49 -25.30 4.55
N GLU A 260 -4.19 -26.11 5.37
CA GLU A 260 -5.47 -25.71 5.97
C GLU A 260 -5.36 -24.60 7.03
N SER A 261 -4.18 -24.32 7.57
CA SER A 261 -3.95 -23.23 8.54
C SER A 261 -3.81 -21.87 7.88
N MET A 262 -3.60 -21.85 6.57
CA MET A 262 -3.35 -20.67 5.75
C MET A 262 -4.63 -20.15 5.08
N SER A 263 -4.69 -18.85 4.89
CA SER A 263 -5.74 -18.13 4.16
C SER A 263 -5.11 -17.26 3.08
N CYS A 264 -5.61 -17.35 1.84
CA CYS A 264 -5.02 -16.70 0.67
C CYS A 264 -5.97 -15.63 0.13
N HIS A 265 -5.50 -14.38 0.06
CA HIS A 265 -6.33 -13.24 -0.35
C HIS A 265 -5.67 -12.43 -1.45
N LEU A 266 -6.48 -11.84 -2.34
CA LEU A 266 -5.96 -10.92 -3.36
C LEU A 266 -5.40 -9.64 -2.72
N CYS A 267 -4.23 -9.21 -3.19
CA CYS A 267 -3.76 -7.85 -2.99
C CYS A 267 -4.40 -6.96 -4.06
N MET A 268 -5.28 -6.06 -3.63
CA MET A 268 -6.08 -5.28 -4.56
C MET A 268 -5.22 -4.37 -5.41
N LEU A 269 -5.46 -4.46 -6.54
CA LEU A 269 -5.40 -4.20 -7.95
C LEU A 269 -4.13 -4.76 -8.62
N GLY A 270 -3.28 -5.47 -7.86
CA GLY A 270 -2.14 -6.22 -8.41
C GLY A 270 -2.52 -7.58 -9.00
N THR A 271 -1.54 -8.27 -9.58
CA THR A 271 -1.59 -9.71 -9.86
C THR A 271 -0.78 -10.41 -8.77
N SER A 272 -1.28 -10.33 -7.55
CA SER A 272 -0.58 -10.75 -6.34
C SER A 272 -1.56 -11.20 -5.26
N MET A 273 -1.04 -11.95 -4.32
CA MET A 273 -1.75 -12.51 -3.18
C MET A 273 -0.97 -12.24 -1.90
N ILE A 274 -1.69 -12.21 -0.80
CA ILE A 274 -1.14 -12.33 0.55
C ILE A 274 -1.64 -13.64 1.16
N VAL A 275 -0.73 -14.43 1.73
CA VAL A 275 -1.04 -15.63 2.49
C VAL A 275 -0.85 -15.31 3.96
N LEU A 276 -1.85 -15.61 4.75
CA LEU A 276 -2.00 -15.22 6.15
C LEU A 276 -2.36 -16.41 7.02
N PRO A 277 -2.12 -16.36 8.35
CA PRO A 277 -2.71 -17.31 9.26
C PRO A 277 -4.24 -17.15 9.28
N LYS A 278 -5.01 -18.25 9.20
CA LYS A 278 -6.46 -18.21 9.37
C LYS A 278 -6.87 -17.65 10.72
N LYS A 279 -6.07 -17.90 11.76
CA LYS A 279 -6.28 -17.42 13.13
C LYS A 279 -5.03 -16.75 13.65
N LEU A 280 -5.17 -15.59 14.26
CA LEU A 280 -4.05 -14.93 14.94
C LEU A 280 -3.54 -15.79 16.11
N GLY A 281 -2.22 -15.76 16.31
CA GLY A 281 -1.54 -16.53 17.34
C GLY A 281 -1.17 -17.97 16.95
N ASN A 282 -1.58 -18.45 15.77
CA ASN A 282 -1.06 -19.70 15.24
C ASN A 282 0.35 -19.48 14.68
N GLU A 283 1.27 -20.37 15.02
CA GLU A 283 2.57 -20.44 14.36
C GLU A 283 2.37 -20.97 12.94
N ILE A 284 2.89 -20.23 11.97
CA ILE A 284 2.92 -20.63 10.56
C ILE A 284 4.35 -20.55 10.05
N ASP A 285 4.77 -21.60 9.36
CA ASP A 285 6.02 -21.65 8.61
C ASP A 285 5.70 -21.63 7.12
N PHE A 286 6.15 -20.58 6.43
CA PHE A 286 5.96 -20.43 5.00
C PHE A 286 7.10 -21.03 4.16
N GLY A 287 8.16 -21.58 4.75
CA GLY A 287 9.37 -22.00 4.04
C GLY A 287 9.13 -23.03 2.93
N GLU A 288 8.26 -24.04 3.18
CA GLU A 288 7.92 -25.02 2.14
C GLU A 288 7.07 -24.41 1.03
N LEU A 289 6.05 -23.62 1.40
CA LEU A 289 5.19 -22.91 0.44
C LEU A 289 5.99 -21.92 -0.41
N SER A 290 6.83 -21.11 0.22
CA SER A 290 7.73 -20.14 -0.42
C SER A 290 8.64 -20.82 -1.45
N SER A 291 9.25 -21.96 -1.08
CA SER A 291 10.13 -22.74 -1.96
C SER A 291 9.37 -23.31 -3.16
N ARG A 292 8.19 -23.86 -2.96
CA ARG A 292 7.34 -24.40 -4.03
C ARG A 292 6.91 -23.31 -5.01
N LEU A 293 6.36 -22.20 -4.52
CA LEU A 293 5.89 -21.11 -5.36
C LEU A 293 7.03 -20.45 -6.15
N THR A 294 8.20 -20.31 -5.53
CA THR A 294 9.42 -19.85 -6.23
C THR A 294 9.81 -20.80 -7.37
N SER A 295 9.75 -22.12 -7.14
CA SER A 295 10.06 -23.13 -8.19
C SER A 295 9.08 -23.09 -9.35
N LEU A 296 7.86 -22.57 -9.14
CA LEU A 296 6.83 -22.36 -10.18
C LEU A 296 7.01 -21.02 -10.91
N GLY A 297 8.07 -20.25 -10.60
CA GLY A 297 8.40 -18.98 -11.25
C GLY A 297 7.70 -17.76 -10.67
N LEU A 298 7.04 -17.90 -9.52
CA LEU A 298 6.41 -16.76 -8.84
C LEU A 298 7.43 -15.97 -8.02
N GLY A 299 7.19 -14.68 -7.88
CA GLY A 299 7.87 -13.85 -6.89
C GLY A 299 7.26 -14.10 -5.52
N VAL A 300 8.12 -14.22 -4.51
CA VAL A 300 7.70 -14.55 -3.14
C VAL A 300 8.52 -13.72 -2.15
N ARG A 301 7.88 -13.22 -1.10
CA ARG A 301 8.52 -12.52 0.01
C ARG A 301 7.80 -12.79 1.32
N GLU A 302 8.51 -13.35 2.27
CA GLU A 302 8.05 -13.40 3.64
C GLU A 302 8.22 -12.01 4.28
N THR A 303 7.22 -11.57 5.02
CA THR A 303 7.19 -10.29 5.72
C THR A 303 6.41 -10.43 7.02
N ILE A 304 6.37 -9.37 7.81
CA ILE A 304 5.58 -9.30 9.04
C ILE A 304 4.53 -8.20 8.87
N LEU A 305 3.33 -8.43 9.37
CA LEU A 305 2.32 -7.38 9.52
C LEU A 305 2.66 -6.52 10.74
N GLN A 306 2.50 -5.20 10.60
CA GLN A 306 2.64 -4.25 11.70
C GLN A 306 1.53 -4.41 12.75
#